data_8b71e6def82afff7e8235ecc88748ec8
#
_entry.id   8b71e6def82afff7e8235ecc88748ec8
#
_cell.length_a   1.000
_cell.length_b   1.000
_cell.length_c   1.000
_cell.angle_alpha   90.00
_cell.angle_beta   90.00
_cell.angle_gamma   90.00
#
_symmetry.space_group_name_H-M   'P 1'
#
loop_
_entity.id
_entity.type
_entity.pdbx_description
1 polymer ?
#
loop_
_entity_poly.entity_id
_entity_poly.type
_entity_poly.pdbx_seq_one_letter_code
_entity_poly.pdbx_strand_id
1 'polypeptide(L)'
;KIEGNLMPVIELLRAKCVPGRRAEWLVRDAEIWTPALAAHDGYISKEVWPSIDNPDEVVIIVRWESLAQWKTFPDELNVALDARMQDVQLEVTSEALEIYGG
;
A
#
# COMPACT_ATOMS: atom_id res chain seq x y z
N LYS A 1 -5.62 24.85 1.18
CA LYS A 1 -5.55 25.28 -0.20
C LYS A 1 -5.82 24.16 -1.17
N ILE A 2 -6.42 24.50 -2.27
CA ILE A 2 -6.78 23.52 -3.28
C ILE A 2 -5.53 22.86 -3.86
N GLU A 3 -4.50 23.63 -4.11
CA GLU A 3 -3.25 23.08 -4.66
C GLU A 3 -2.65 22.02 -3.75
N GLY A 4 -2.72 22.23 -2.43
CA GLY A 4 -2.21 21.26 -1.49
C GLY A 4 -2.90 19.91 -1.61
N ASN A 5 -4.22 19.93 -1.88
CA ASN A 5 -4.99 18.70 -2.04
C ASN A 5 -4.74 18.00 -3.36
N LEU A 6 -4.17 18.71 -4.35
CA LEU A 6 -3.90 18.17 -5.67
C LEU A 6 -2.45 17.76 -5.88
N MET A 7 -1.60 17.95 -4.85
CA MET A 7 -0.20 17.53 -4.96
C MET A 7 -0.09 16.02 -4.81
N PRO A 8 0.78 15.40 -5.60
CA PRO A 8 1.03 13.97 -5.43
C PRO A 8 1.52 13.63 -4.03
N VAL A 9 1.06 12.51 -3.54
CA VAL A 9 1.46 12.02 -2.21
C VAL A 9 1.87 10.56 -2.29
N ILE A 10 2.55 10.12 -1.24
CA ILE A 10 2.99 8.74 -1.12
C ILE A 10 2.29 8.11 0.08
N GLU A 11 1.68 6.96 -0.16
CA GLU A 11 1.24 6.07 0.90
C GLU A 11 2.36 5.05 1.11
N LEU A 12 3.00 5.10 2.28
CA LEU A 12 4.04 4.15 2.63
C LEU A 12 3.48 3.14 3.62
N LEU A 13 3.55 1.87 3.27
CA LEU A 13 3.07 0.81 4.15
C LEU A 13 4.23 -0.10 4.55
N ARG A 14 4.15 -0.60 5.79
CA ARG A 14 5.09 -1.61 6.28
C ARG A 14 4.28 -2.81 6.70
N ALA A 15 4.57 -3.95 6.07
CA ALA A 15 3.87 -5.19 6.37
C ALA A 15 4.83 -6.16 7.06
N LYS A 16 4.33 -6.77 8.14
CA LYS A 16 5.02 -7.89 8.78
C LYS A 16 4.29 -9.16 8.39
N CYS A 17 5.01 -10.04 7.72
CA CYS A 17 4.47 -11.30 7.25
C CYS A 17 4.56 -12.35 8.34
N VAL A 18 3.69 -13.33 8.29
CA VAL A 18 3.85 -14.53 9.12
C VAL A 18 5.22 -15.14 8.78
N PRO A 19 6.01 -15.52 9.78
CA PRO A 19 7.37 -16.02 9.54
C PRO A 19 7.41 -17.12 8.50
N GLY A 20 8.28 -16.94 7.52
CA GLY A 20 8.46 -17.89 6.42
C GLY A 20 7.43 -17.80 5.33
N ARG A 21 6.48 -16.87 5.41
CA ARG A 21 5.39 -16.78 4.43
C ARG A 21 5.43 -15.53 3.56
N ARG A 22 6.55 -14.83 3.54
CA ARG A 22 6.66 -13.61 2.74
C ARG A 22 6.48 -13.86 1.25
N ALA A 23 6.98 -14.98 0.73
CA ALA A 23 6.82 -15.29 -0.70
C ALA A 23 5.34 -15.41 -1.07
N GLU A 24 4.55 -16.05 -0.21
CA GLU A 24 3.11 -16.14 -0.43
C GLU A 24 2.43 -14.79 -0.29
N TRP A 25 2.89 -13.99 0.68
CA TRP A 25 2.37 -12.65 0.87
C TRP A 25 2.54 -11.81 -0.40
N LEU A 26 3.74 -11.87 -0.99
CA LEU A 26 4.05 -11.11 -2.20
C LEU A 26 3.16 -11.50 -3.39
N VAL A 27 2.94 -12.79 -3.57
CA VAL A 27 2.07 -13.28 -4.64
C VAL A 27 0.65 -12.82 -4.42
N ARG A 28 0.16 -12.97 -3.18
CA ARG A 28 -1.22 -12.61 -2.86
C ARG A 28 -1.47 -11.12 -2.98
N ASP A 29 -0.51 -10.31 -2.52
CA ASP A 29 -0.60 -8.86 -2.66
C ASP A 29 -0.74 -8.45 -4.13
N ALA A 30 0.06 -9.07 -5.00
CA ALA A 30 -0.01 -8.78 -6.43
C ALA A 30 -1.35 -9.18 -7.05
N GLU A 31 -1.99 -10.22 -6.52
CA GLU A 31 -3.25 -10.71 -7.05
C GLU A 31 -4.46 -9.96 -6.51
N ILE A 32 -4.38 -9.47 -5.27
CA ILE A 32 -5.52 -8.89 -4.56
C ILE A 32 -5.43 -7.37 -4.51
N TRP A 33 -4.36 -6.84 -3.90
CA TRP A 33 -4.25 -5.41 -3.66
C TRP A 33 -3.89 -4.63 -4.90
N THR A 34 -2.95 -5.11 -5.69
CA THR A 34 -2.45 -4.35 -6.83
C THR A 34 -3.55 -4.01 -7.83
N PRO A 35 -4.40 -4.97 -8.27
CA PRO A 35 -5.45 -4.59 -9.21
C PRO A 35 -6.52 -3.69 -8.60
N ALA A 36 -6.81 -3.86 -7.31
CA ALA A 36 -7.81 -3.02 -6.65
C ALA A 36 -7.32 -1.57 -6.55
N LEU A 37 -6.06 -1.37 -6.18
CA LEU A 37 -5.49 -0.04 -6.09
C LEU A 37 -5.37 0.60 -7.48
N ALA A 38 -4.91 -0.18 -8.47
CA ALA A 38 -4.72 0.33 -9.82
C ALA A 38 -6.03 0.75 -10.49
N ALA A 39 -7.14 0.18 -10.06
CA ALA A 39 -8.46 0.53 -10.58
C ALA A 39 -9.02 1.81 -9.95
N HIS A 40 -8.41 2.29 -8.86
CA HIS A 40 -8.95 3.44 -8.14
C HIS A 40 -8.47 4.76 -8.76
N ASP A 41 -9.37 5.73 -8.82
CA ASP A 41 -9.07 7.04 -9.37
C ASP A 41 -7.94 7.71 -8.58
N GLY A 42 -6.98 8.28 -9.29
CA GLY A 42 -5.83 8.94 -8.68
C GLY A 42 -4.62 8.05 -8.43
N TYR A 43 -4.75 6.75 -8.67
CA TYR A 43 -3.60 5.85 -8.57
C TYR A 43 -2.56 6.18 -9.64
N ILE A 44 -1.29 6.27 -9.25
CA ILE A 44 -0.19 6.48 -10.18
C ILE A 44 0.65 5.22 -10.34
N SER A 45 1.15 4.67 -9.23
CA SER A 45 2.07 3.54 -9.29
C SER A 45 2.16 2.86 -7.93
N LYS A 46 2.68 1.64 -7.96
CA LYS A 46 2.94 0.88 -6.74
C LYS A 46 4.28 0.17 -6.87
N GLU A 47 5.06 0.22 -5.79
CA GLU A 47 6.31 -0.52 -5.70
C GLU A 47 6.25 -1.36 -4.43
N VAL A 48 6.86 -2.54 -4.49
CA VAL A 48 6.87 -3.48 -3.37
C VAL A 48 8.33 -3.84 -3.10
N TRP A 49 8.79 -3.55 -1.88
CA TRP A 49 10.19 -3.66 -1.52
C TRP A 49 10.37 -4.65 -0.37
N PRO A 50 10.63 -5.93 -0.65
CA PRO A 50 10.97 -6.88 0.42
C PRO A 50 12.26 -6.44 1.10
N SER A 51 12.28 -6.50 2.44
CA SER A 51 13.47 -6.12 3.18
C SER A 51 14.59 -7.12 2.96
N ILE A 52 15.81 -6.61 2.81
CA ILE A 52 17.01 -7.46 2.73
C ILE A 52 17.39 -7.97 4.11
N ASP A 53 17.31 -7.09 5.11
CA ASP A 53 17.77 -7.42 6.46
C ASP A 53 16.75 -8.21 7.27
N ASN A 54 15.47 -8.08 6.94
CA ASN A 54 14.39 -8.68 7.71
C ASN A 54 13.56 -9.56 6.79
N PRO A 55 13.71 -10.91 6.88
CA PRO A 55 13.09 -11.81 5.91
C PRO A 55 11.57 -11.83 5.93
N ASP A 56 10.95 -11.28 6.96
CA ASP A 56 9.49 -11.30 7.10
C ASP A 56 8.85 -9.93 6.93
N GLU A 57 9.61 -8.94 6.43
CA GLU A 57 9.08 -7.59 6.25
C GLU A 57 9.08 -7.15 4.80
N VAL A 58 8.08 -6.33 4.47
CA VAL A 58 7.92 -5.75 3.14
C VAL A 58 7.53 -4.29 3.31
N VAL A 59 8.13 -3.41 2.52
CA VAL A 59 7.70 -2.01 2.42
C VAL A 59 6.98 -1.84 1.09
N ILE A 60 5.84 -1.16 1.11
CA ILE A 60 5.03 -0.91 -0.07
C ILE A 60 4.91 0.60 -0.25
N ILE A 61 5.13 1.06 -1.46
CA ILE A 61 4.99 2.47 -1.84
C ILE A 61 3.88 2.58 -2.86
N VAL A 62 2.84 3.36 -2.54
CA VAL A 62 1.78 3.66 -3.50
C VAL A 62 1.80 5.17 -3.74
N ARG A 63 1.86 5.57 -5.01
CA ARG A 63 1.84 6.98 -5.39
C ARG A 63 0.44 7.34 -5.83
N TRP A 64 -0.08 8.44 -5.29
CA TRP A 64 -1.42 8.94 -5.58
C TRP A 64 -1.32 10.35 -6.15
N GLU A 65 -2.21 10.70 -7.06
CA GLU A 65 -2.25 12.06 -7.63
C GLU A 65 -2.55 13.11 -6.58
N SER A 66 -3.34 12.75 -5.56
CA SER A 66 -3.65 13.65 -4.46
C SER A 66 -4.06 12.87 -3.23
N LEU A 67 -3.91 13.49 -2.06
CA LEU A 67 -4.38 12.92 -0.81
C LEU A 67 -5.90 12.70 -0.85
N ALA A 68 -6.62 13.64 -1.43
CA ALA A 68 -8.07 13.55 -1.51
C ALA A 68 -8.52 12.29 -2.25
N GLN A 69 -7.87 11.98 -3.38
CA GLN A 69 -8.22 10.79 -4.15
C GLN A 69 -7.87 9.51 -3.40
N TRP A 70 -6.71 9.46 -2.75
CA TRP A 70 -6.36 8.32 -1.92
C TRP A 70 -7.43 8.08 -0.84
N LYS A 71 -7.88 9.15 -0.20
CA LYS A 71 -8.83 9.02 0.91
C LYS A 71 -10.24 8.61 0.46
N THR A 72 -10.50 8.59 -0.84
CA THR A 72 -11.78 8.06 -1.35
C THR A 72 -11.74 6.55 -1.57
N PHE A 73 -10.61 5.88 -1.35
CA PHE A 73 -10.56 4.44 -1.43
C PHE A 73 -11.52 3.87 -0.36
N PRO A 74 -12.47 3.01 -0.74
CA PRO A 74 -13.54 2.61 0.20
C PRO A 74 -13.00 1.84 1.40
N ASP A 75 -13.41 2.23 2.60
CA ASP A 75 -13.01 1.54 3.83
C ASP A 75 -13.46 0.09 3.82
N GLU A 76 -14.65 -0.18 3.33
CA GLU A 76 -15.19 -1.55 3.26
C GLU A 76 -14.33 -2.44 2.38
N LEU A 77 -13.87 -1.90 1.25
CA LEU A 77 -13.00 -2.65 0.36
C LEU A 77 -11.64 -2.89 1.01
N ASN A 78 -11.12 -1.87 1.70
CA ASN A 78 -9.86 -1.97 2.42
C ASN A 78 -9.93 -3.12 3.43
N VAL A 79 -10.98 -3.17 4.24
CA VAL A 79 -11.18 -4.22 5.22
C VAL A 79 -11.30 -5.58 4.56
N ALA A 80 -12.07 -5.67 3.47
CA ALA A 80 -12.29 -6.95 2.77
C ALA A 80 -11.00 -7.50 2.16
N LEU A 81 -10.19 -6.63 1.56
CA LEU A 81 -8.92 -7.06 0.96
C LEU A 81 -7.91 -7.45 2.05
N ASP A 82 -7.86 -6.70 3.14
CA ASP A 82 -6.96 -7.00 4.24
C ASP A 82 -7.31 -8.34 4.89
N ALA A 83 -8.58 -8.66 4.99
CA ALA A 83 -9.04 -9.93 5.55
C ALA A 83 -8.52 -11.12 4.74
N ARG A 84 -8.30 -10.94 3.44
CA ARG A 84 -7.78 -12.01 2.58
C ARG A 84 -6.28 -12.23 2.74
N MET A 85 -5.60 -11.39 3.53
CA MET A 85 -4.17 -11.50 3.78
C MET A 85 -3.86 -12.12 5.15
N GLN A 86 -4.88 -12.40 5.97
CA GLN A 86 -4.69 -12.71 7.39
C GLN A 86 -3.80 -13.91 7.67
N ASP A 87 -3.84 -14.93 6.83
CA ASP A 87 -3.04 -16.14 7.07
C ASP A 87 -1.56 -15.96 6.71
N VAL A 88 -1.22 -14.86 6.03
CA VAL A 88 0.18 -14.57 5.66
C VAL A 88 0.69 -13.26 6.26
N GLN A 89 -0.16 -12.49 6.93
CA GLN A 89 0.18 -11.15 7.42
C GLN A 89 -0.12 -11.01 8.91
N LEU A 90 0.86 -10.54 9.68
CA LEU A 90 0.68 -10.27 11.11
C LEU A 90 0.17 -8.87 11.35
N GLU A 91 0.74 -7.89 10.66
CA GLU A 91 0.31 -6.51 10.81
C GLU A 91 0.73 -5.69 9.61
N VAL A 92 0.02 -4.59 9.39
CA VAL A 92 0.42 -3.60 8.40
C VAL A 92 0.15 -2.21 8.99
N THR A 93 1.11 -1.30 8.79
CA THR A 93 0.96 0.10 9.17
C THR A 93 1.11 0.96 7.94
N SER A 94 0.56 2.17 7.98
CA SER A 94 0.68 3.09 6.86
C SER A 94 0.91 4.50 7.34
N GLU A 95 1.53 5.29 6.49
CA GLU A 95 1.70 6.73 6.74
C GLU A 95 1.67 7.47 5.41
N ALA A 96 1.27 8.73 5.50
CA ALA A 96 1.19 9.60 4.34
C ALA A 96 2.44 10.47 4.30
N LEU A 97 3.06 10.55 3.14
CA LEU A 97 4.26 11.36 2.92
C LEU A 97 4.04 12.29 1.75
N GLU A 98 4.62 13.47 1.85
CA GLU A 98 4.62 14.42 0.74
C GLU A 98 5.84 14.18 -0.14
N ILE A 99 5.72 14.58 -1.40
CA ILE A 99 6.86 14.56 -2.29
C ILE A 99 7.49 15.95 -2.23
N TYR A 100 8.72 16.01 -1.70
CA TYR A 100 9.47 17.24 -1.68
C TYR A 100 10.32 17.30 -2.94
N GLY A 101 10.18 18.35 -3.69
CA GLY A 101 10.77 18.43 -5.02
C GLY A 101 12.27 18.60 -5.06
N GLY A 102 12.89 18.74 -3.93
CA GLY A 102 14.28 19.05 -3.89
C GLY A 102 15.40 18.32 -3.82
#